data_7ab1030a7c04cd82107388cc42bdd6b9
#
_entry.id   7ab1030a7c04cd82107388cc42bdd6b9
#
_cell.length_a   1.000
_cell.length_b   1.000
_cell.length_c   1.000
_cell.angle_alpha   90.00
_cell.angle_beta   90.00
_cell.angle_gamma   90.00
#
_symmetry.space_group_name_H-M   'P 1'
#
loop_
_entity.id
_entity.type
_entity.pdbx_description
1 polymer ?
#
loop_
_entity_poly.entity_id
_entity_poly.type
_entity_poly.pdbx_seq_one_letter_code
_entity_poly.pdbx_strand_id
1 'polypeptide(L)'
;RRQYDQFGHAAFDGGAGGAGGFGGFDFNGADMGDIFGDIFGDFFGGGRSAYGRSSNGPMRGANLRTGVRITFEEAIFGCEKEIELTLKDECPKCHGTGAKPGTSPITCPKCNGKGKIVYTQQSFFGQVQNVQTCPDCRGTGKIVKEKCPDCYGTGYISSKKKIQVKIPAGIDNGQSIRIAGKGEPGTNGGERGDLLV
;
A
#
# COMPACT_ATOMS: atom_id res chain seq x y z
N ARG A 1 34.00 6.03 17.12
CA ARG A 1 35.20 6.26 17.93
C ARG A 1 34.97 5.86 19.39
N ARG A 2 33.93 6.32 20.08
CA ARG A 2 33.67 6.04 21.52
C ARG A 2 33.44 4.55 21.86
N GLN A 3 32.88 3.75 20.96
CA GLN A 3 32.67 2.32 21.18
C GLN A 3 33.97 1.52 20.98
N TYR A 4 34.83 1.94 20.10
CA TYR A 4 36.12 1.32 19.87
C TYR A 4 37.07 1.54 21.07
N ASP A 5 37.01 2.74 21.68
CA ASP A 5 37.83 3.09 22.83
C ASP A 5 37.43 2.32 24.13
N GLN A 6 36.18 1.84 24.22
CA GLN A 6 35.68 1.08 25.36
C GLN A 6 35.86 -0.44 25.24
N PHE A 7 35.76 -0.98 24.03
CA PHE A 7 35.68 -2.43 23.84
C PHE A 7 36.82 -3.00 22.95
N GLY A 8 37.66 -2.17 22.37
CA GLY A 8 38.80 -2.57 21.57
C GLY A 8 38.42 -3.49 20.38
N HIS A 9 39.43 -4.23 19.86
CA HIS A 9 39.24 -5.21 18.79
C HIS A 9 38.33 -6.39 19.15
N ALA A 10 38.18 -6.70 20.41
CA ALA A 10 37.39 -7.85 20.87
C ALA A 10 35.90 -7.75 20.62
N ALA A 11 35.40 -6.53 20.41
CA ALA A 11 34.00 -6.31 20.06
C ALA A 11 33.68 -6.59 18.58
N PHE A 12 34.71 -6.70 17.76
CA PHE A 12 34.57 -6.89 16.31
C PHE A 12 35.14 -8.24 15.83
N ASP A 13 36.00 -8.86 16.60
CA ASP A 13 36.44 -10.22 16.39
C ASP A 13 35.43 -11.15 17.05
N GLY A 14 34.40 -11.53 16.33
CA GLY A 14 33.37 -12.51 16.73
C GLY A 14 33.98 -13.93 16.90
N GLY A 15 34.88 -14.06 17.83
CA GLY A 15 35.53 -15.32 18.19
C GLY A 15 35.06 -15.87 19.52
N ALA A 16 34.40 -16.98 19.43
CA ALA A 16 34.27 -18.02 20.42
C ALA A 16 33.19 -17.88 21.52
N GLY A 17 32.20 -18.69 21.40
CA GLY A 17 31.56 -19.30 22.54
C GLY A 17 30.06 -19.46 22.49
N GLY A 18 29.56 -20.55 21.93
CA GLY A 18 28.29 -21.11 22.37
C GLY A 18 27.19 -21.29 21.33
N ALA A 19 27.18 -22.49 20.80
CA ALA A 19 26.00 -23.28 20.39
C ALA A 19 25.08 -22.74 19.24
N GLY A 20 25.15 -23.43 18.12
CA GLY A 20 24.01 -23.55 17.22
C GLY A 20 24.26 -23.05 15.80
N GLY A 21 24.80 -23.94 14.97
CA GLY A 21 25.10 -23.78 13.56
C GLY A 21 24.04 -23.10 12.73
N PHE A 22 24.46 -22.08 12.02
CA PHE A 22 23.90 -21.72 10.74
C PHE A 22 25.07 -21.53 9.78
N GLY A 23 25.34 -22.60 9.02
CA GLY A 23 26.40 -22.64 8.02
C GLY A 23 26.21 -21.65 6.91
N GLY A 24 27.31 -20.95 6.61
CA GLY A 24 27.77 -20.56 5.30
C GLY A 24 26.79 -19.94 4.32
N PHE A 25 26.53 -18.64 4.45
CA PHE A 25 26.16 -17.82 3.30
C PHE A 25 27.21 -16.72 3.16
N ASP A 26 28.08 -16.92 2.18
CA ASP A 26 29.02 -15.94 1.73
C ASP A 26 28.28 -14.84 0.94
N PHE A 27 27.99 -13.73 1.59
CA PHE A 27 27.37 -12.57 0.96
C PHE A 27 28.44 -11.50 0.73
N ASN A 28 29.13 -11.61 -0.42
CA ASN A 28 30.00 -10.57 -0.90
C ASN A 28 29.18 -9.54 -1.68
N GLY A 29 28.95 -8.38 -1.08
CA GLY A 29 28.68 -7.12 -1.75
C GLY A 29 27.30 -6.90 -2.33
N ALA A 30 26.31 -6.58 -1.50
CA ALA A 30 25.15 -5.78 -1.88
C ALA A 30 24.53 -5.16 -0.63
N ASP A 31 24.11 -3.94 -0.77
CA ASP A 31 23.46 -3.02 0.17
C ASP A 31 22.59 -3.69 1.25
N MET A 32 23.22 -4.06 2.38
CA MET A 32 22.63 -4.93 3.40
C MET A 32 21.94 -4.18 4.54
N GLY A 33 21.88 -2.85 4.46
CA GLY A 33 21.32 -2.02 5.55
C GLY A 33 19.81 -2.16 5.71
N ASP A 34 19.09 -2.19 4.62
CA ASP A 34 17.62 -2.14 4.65
C ASP A 34 16.96 -3.52 4.86
N ILE A 35 17.56 -4.58 4.29
CA ILE A 35 16.99 -5.93 4.42
C ILE A 35 17.27 -6.54 5.82
N PHE A 36 18.41 -6.18 6.41
CA PHE A 36 18.75 -6.63 7.77
C PHE A 36 17.93 -5.92 8.85
N GLY A 37 17.58 -4.65 8.64
CA GLY A 37 16.72 -3.89 9.54
C GLY A 37 15.32 -4.46 9.65
N ASP A 38 14.72 -4.85 8.55
CA ASP A 38 13.35 -5.38 8.52
C ASP A 38 13.25 -6.81 9.06
N ILE A 39 14.23 -7.67 8.77
CA ILE A 39 14.19 -9.08 9.24
C ILE A 39 14.68 -9.24 10.68
N PHE A 40 15.72 -8.50 11.07
CA PHE A 40 16.30 -8.61 12.41
C PHE A 40 15.58 -7.75 13.44
N GLY A 41 15.01 -6.62 13.05
CA GLY A 41 14.18 -5.78 13.92
C GLY A 41 12.94 -6.51 14.43
N ASP A 42 12.37 -7.36 13.60
CA ASP A 42 11.16 -8.13 13.93
C ASP A 42 11.47 -9.40 14.75
N PHE A 43 12.68 -9.97 14.63
CA PHE A 43 13.05 -11.22 15.27
C PHE A 43 13.79 -11.04 16.61
N PHE A 44 14.58 -9.96 16.78
CA PHE A 44 15.40 -9.73 17.99
C PHE A 44 14.96 -8.56 18.87
N GLY A 45 14.11 -7.66 18.36
CA GLY A 45 13.54 -6.56 19.14
C GLY A 45 12.37 -7.02 19.98
N GLY A 46 12.64 -7.42 21.21
CA GLY A 46 11.71 -7.98 22.17
C GLY A 46 10.30 -7.39 22.18
N GLY A 47 9.32 -8.21 21.90
CA GLY A 47 8.00 -8.21 22.49
C GLY A 47 7.22 -6.90 22.50
N ARG A 48 6.83 -6.38 21.36
CA ARG A 48 5.60 -5.57 21.24
C ARG A 48 4.92 -5.90 19.93
N SER A 49 4.02 -6.87 20.02
CA SER A 49 2.78 -6.99 19.22
C SER A 49 2.81 -6.26 17.86
N ALA A 50 3.39 -6.87 16.83
CA ALA A 50 2.84 -6.73 15.51
C ALA A 50 1.45 -7.41 15.53
N TYR A 51 0.53 -6.88 16.33
CA TYR A 51 -0.89 -7.13 16.17
C TYR A 51 -1.20 -6.70 14.74
N GLY A 52 -1.42 -7.70 13.92
CA GLY A 52 -1.63 -7.57 12.50
C GLY A 52 -2.48 -6.36 12.22
N ARG A 53 -1.92 -5.39 11.50
CA ARG A 53 -2.72 -4.35 10.87
C ARG A 53 -3.81 -5.09 10.12
N SER A 54 -5.01 -5.02 10.65
CA SER A 54 -6.18 -5.58 10.00
C SER A 54 -6.16 -5.08 8.57
N SER A 55 -6.02 -5.99 7.62
CA SER A 55 -6.02 -5.62 6.19
C SER A 55 -7.33 -4.94 5.75
N ASN A 56 -8.28 -4.83 6.65
CA ASN A 56 -9.58 -4.16 6.48
C ASN A 56 -9.62 -2.74 7.08
N GLY A 57 -8.51 -2.18 7.52
CA GLY A 57 -8.44 -0.77 7.94
C GLY A 57 -8.62 0.19 6.76
N PRO A 58 -8.89 1.48 7.04
CA PRO A 58 -8.93 2.52 6.02
C PRO A 58 -7.61 2.56 5.26
N MET A 59 -7.66 2.44 3.94
CA MET A 59 -6.48 2.52 3.08
C MET A 59 -6.62 3.70 2.15
N ARG A 60 -5.58 4.52 2.08
CA ARG A 60 -5.52 5.65 1.16
C ARG A 60 -5.52 5.16 -0.27
N GLY A 61 -6.21 5.91 -1.15
CA GLY A 61 -6.25 5.65 -2.57
C GLY A 61 -4.90 5.84 -3.25
N ALA A 62 -4.72 5.20 -4.39
CA ALA A 62 -3.51 5.34 -5.20
C ALA A 62 -3.37 6.75 -5.77
N ASN A 63 -2.12 7.21 -5.87
CA ASN A 63 -1.82 8.43 -6.58
C ASN A 63 -1.90 8.18 -8.09
N LEU A 64 -2.46 9.14 -8.82
CA LEU A 64 -2.53 9.13 -10.27
C LEU A 64 -1.44 10.03 -10.83
N ARG A 65 -0.92 9.66 -12.01
CA ARG A 65 0.03 10.47 -12.77
C ARG A 65 -0.53 10.75 -14.15
N THR A 66 -0.39 11.99 -14.59
CA THR A 66 -0.72 12.41 -15.95
C THR A 66 0.30 13.42 -16.44
N GLY A 67 0.49 13.49 -17.75
CA GLY A 67 1.39 14.47 -18.36
C GLY A 67 0.61 15.54 -19.11
N VAL A 68 1.07 16.78 -19.05
CA VAL A 68 0.57 17.91 -19.81
C VAL A 68 1.71 18.52 -20.61
N ARG A 69 1.43 18.84 -21.86
CA ARG A 69 2.36 19.60 -22.68
C ARG A 69 2.00 21.08 -22.62
N ILE A 70 2.99 21.89 -22.36
CA ILE A 70 2.91 23.35 -22.34
C ILE A 70 3.90 23.93 -23.31
N THR A 71 3.64 25.14 -23.79
CA THR A 71 4.58 25.90 -24.63
C THR A 71 5.66 26.53 -23.75
N PHE A 72 6.75 26.96 -24.37
CA PHE A 72 7.83 27.64 -23.67
C PHE A 72 7.36 28.93 -22.98
N GLU A 73 6.50 29.70 -23.65
CA GLU A 73 5.91 30.92 -23.08
C GLU A 73 5.05 30.62 -21.85
N GLU A 74 4.22 29.58 -21.93
CA GLU A 74 3.41 29.11 -20.80
C GLU A 74 4.27 28.65 -19.63
N ALA A 75 5.44 28.06 -19.89
CA ALA A 75 6.37 27.66 -18.84
C ALA A 75 7.01 28.86 -18.14
N ILE A 76 7.35 29.93 -18.89
CA ILE A 76 7.96 31.15 -18.33
C ILE A 76 6.96 31.94 -17.50
N PHE A 77 5.78 32.20 -18.04
CA PHE A 77 4.78 33.09 -17.41
C PHE A 77 3.83 32.35 -16.48
N GLY A 78 3.80 31.02 -16.55
CA GLY A 78 2.78 30.22 -15.90
C GLY A 78 1.46 30.22 -16.67
N CYS A 79 0.65 29.20 -16.45
CA CYS A 79 -0.66 29.10 -17.09
C CYS A 79 -1.63 28.26 -16.25
N GLU A 80 -2.90 28.33 -16.60
CA GLU A 80 -3.92 27.43 -16.07
C GLU A 80 -4.41 26.54 -17.21
N LYS A 81 -4.32 25.22 -17.01
CA LYS A 81 -4.80 24.25 -17.99
C LYS A 81 -5.86 23.33 -17.41
N GLU A 82 -6.84 23.05 -18.23
CA GLU A 82 -7.89 22.09 -17.92
C GLU A 82 -7.49 20.71 -18.46
N ILE A 83 -7.50 19.71 -17.58
CA ILE A 83 -7.16 18.32 -17.91
C ILE A 83 -8.39 17.47 -17.73
N GLU A 84 -8.74 16.69 -18.73
CA GLU A 84 -9.79 15.68 -18.62
C GLU A 84 -9.19 14.35 -18.17
N LEU A 85 -9.68 13.84 -17.05
CA LEU A 85 -9.26 12.56 -16.51
C LEU A 85 -10.47 11.68 -16.20
N THR A 86 -10.31 10.38 -16.45
CA THR A 86 -11.29 9.41 -16.00
C THR A 86 -10.91 8.98 -14.58
N LEU A 87 -11.69 9.41 -13.62
CA LEU A 87 -11.49 9.10 -12.20
C LEU A 87 -12.53 8.10 -11.73
N LYS A 88 -12.15 7.26 -10.80
CA LYS A 88 -13.12 6.46 -10.05
C LYS A 88 -13.71 7.31 -8.93
N ASP A 89 -15.02 7.34 -8.87
CA ASP A 89 -15.76 7.98 -7.79
C ASP A 89 -16.60 6.94 -7.06
N GLU A 90 -16.93 7.24 -5.83
CA GLU A 90 -17.88 6.41 -5.10
C GLU A 90 -19.24 6.38 -5.81
N CYS A 91 -19.81 5.21 -5.91
CA CYS A 91 -21.13 5.05 -6.50
C CYS A 91 -22.18 5.80 -5.66
N PRO A 92 -22.93 6.74 -6.23
CA PRO A 92 -23.89 7.55 -5.47
C PRO A 92 -25.04 6.73 -4.87
N LYS A 93 -25.32 5.56 -5.44
CA LYS A 93 -26.41 4.71 -4.93
C LYS A 93 -26.01 3.83 -3.75
N CYS A 94 -24.80 3.31 -3.74
CA CYS A 94 -24.35 2.40 -2.69
C CYS A 94 -23.28 2.98 -1.76
N HIS A 95 -22.80 4.20 -2.01
CA HIS A 95 -21.79 4.88 -1.20
C HIS A 95 -20.58 3.98 -0.90
N GLY A 96 -19.98 3.42 -1.94
CA GLY A 96 -18.78 2.59 -1.81
C GLY A 96 -18.99 1.15 -1.34
N THR A 97 -20.20 0.78 -0.90
CA THR A 97 -20.47 -0.57 -0.34
C THR A 97 -20.56 -1.66 -1.40
N GLY A 98 -20.86 -1.31 -2.64
CA GLY A 98 -21.12 -2.27 -3.73
C GLY A 98 -22.44 -3.03 -3.58
N ALA A 99 -23.16 -2.88 -2.46
CA ALA A 99 -24.42 -3.55 -2.21
C ALA A 99 -25.60 -2.74 -2.78
N LYS A 100 -26.66 -3.44 -3.15
CA LYS A 100 -27.92 -2.80 -3.58
C LYS A 100 -28.47 -1.93 -2.44
N PRO A 101 -29.01 -0.74 -2.74
CA PRO A 101 -29.64 0.12 -1.75
C PRO A 101 -30.67 -0.66 -0.91
N GLY A 102 -30.58 -0.51 0.41
CA GLY A 102 -31.42 -1.28 1.36
C GLY A 102 -30.85 -2.62 1.79
N THR A 103 -29.72 -3.06 1.21
CA THR A 103 -28.99 -4.25 1.64
C THR A 103 -27.59 -3.88 2.14
N SER A 104 -27.06 -4.69 3.05
CA SER A 104 -25.73 -4.49 3.60
C SER A 104 -24.80 -5.64 3.23
N PRO A 105 -23.51 -5.37 3.01
CA PRO A 105 -22.53 -6.43 2.86
C PRO A 105 -22.46 -7.26 4.14
N ILE A 106 -22.40 -8.59 3.99
CA ILE A 106 -22.25 -9.51 5.12
C ILE A 106 -20.78 -9.84 5.33
N THR A 107 -20.40 -10.12 6.57
CA THR A 107 -19.07 -10.63 6.88
C THR A 107 -18.83 -11.96 6.16
N CYS A 108 -17.68 -12.09 5.50
CA CYS A 108 -17.33 -13.33 4.81
C CYS A 108 -17.19 -14.47 5.82
N PRO A 109 -17.98 -15.55 5.72
CA PRO A 109 -17.94 -16.65 6.70
C PRO A 109 -16.64 -17.45 6.61
N LYS A 110 -16.00 -17.49 5.43
CA LYS A 110 -14.80 -18.28 5.20
C LYS A 110 -13.55 -17.70 5.86
N CYS A 111 -13.41 -16.38 5.88
CA CYS A 111 -12.29 -15.70 6.52
C CYS A 111 -12.69 -14.92 7.78
N ASN A 112 -13.95 -14.99 8.19
CA ASN A 112 -14.50 -14.25 9.34
C ASN A 112 -14.12 -12.75 9.31
N GLY A 113 -14.24 -12.13 8.14
CA GLY A 113 -13.92 -10.72 7.95
C GLY A 113 -12.43 -10.38 7.77
N LYS A 114 -11.53 -11.34 7.94
CA LYS A 114 -10.08 -11.09 7.86
C LYS A 114 -9.55 -10.84 6.45
N GLY A 115 -10.30 -11.22 5.42
CA GLY A 115 -9.88 -11.08 4.02
C GLY A 115 -8.79 -12.08 3.59
N LYS A 116 -8.19 -12.80 4.52
CA LYS A 116 -7.10 -13.76 4.30
C LYS A 116 -7.42 -15.08 5.00
N ILE A 117 -6.92 -16.17 4.45
CA ILE A 117 -7.02 -17.51 5.01
C ILE A 117 -5.61 -18.01 5.27
N VAL A 118 -5.38 -18.56 6.46
CA VAL A 118 -4.09 -19.13 6.83
C VAL A 118 -4.21 -20.65 6.71
N TYR A 119 -3.40 -21.23 5.86
CA TYR A 119 -3.23 -22.67 5.75
C TYR A 119 -1.97 -23.07 6.46
N THR A 120 -2.09 -23.94 7.45
CA THR A 120 -0.94 -24.52 8.13
C THR A 120 -0.65 -25.86 7.47
N GLN A 121 0.51 -25.97 6.84
CA GLN A 121 1.01 -27.24 6.27
C GLN A 121 2.16 -27.76 7.14
N GLN A 122 2.08 -29.03 7.52
CA GLN A 122 3.22 -29.73 8.12
C GLN A 122 4.21 -30.06 7.00
N SER A 123 5.41 -29.50 7.09
CA SER A 123 6.56 -29.81 6.26
C SER A 123 7.58 -30.59 7.07
N PHE A 124 8.51 -31.27 6.40
CA PHE A 124 9.60 -32.01 7.03
C PHE A 124 10.48 -31.13 7.96
N PHE A 125 10.46 -29.82 7.73
CA PHE A 125 11.19 -28.81 8.52
C PHE A 125 10.32 -28.06 9.56
N GLY A 126 9.10 -28.53 9.82
CA GLY A 126 8.20 -27.88 10.77
C GLY A 126 6.88 -27.43 10.16
N GLN A 127 6.10 -26.69 10.93
CA GLN A 127 4.84 -26.12 10.47
C GLN A 127 5.08 -24.84 9.69
N VAL A 128 4.67 -24.83 8.42
CA VAL A 128 4.69 -23.63 7.55
C VAL A 128 3.30 -23.07 7.48
N GLN A 129 3.14 -21.79 7.85
CA GLN A 129 1.89 -21.06 7.69
C GLN A 129 1.91 -20.32 6.35
N ASN A 130 1.00 -20.68 5.47
CA ASN A 130 0.80 -20.00 4.19
C ASN A 130 -0.44 -19.13 4.26
N VAL A 131 -0.27 -17.82 4.05
CA VAL A 131 -1.34 -16.84 4.07
C VAL A 131 -1.79 -16.56 2.65
N GLN A 132 -3.03 -16.90 2.33
CA GLN A 132 -3.62 -16.64 1.02
C GLN A 132 -4.79 -15.66 1.13
N THR A 133 -4.97 -14.86 0.08
CA THR A 133 -6.16 -14.02 -0.05
C THR A 133 -7.42 -14.89 -0.10
N CYS A 134 -8.43 -14.58 0.67
CA CYS A 134 -9.68 -15.32 0.67
C CYS A 134 -10.33 -15.29 -0.73
N PRO A 135 -10.57 -16.46 -1.37
CA PRO A 135 -11.11 -16.50 -2.72
C PRO A 135 -12.56 -15.99 -2.81
N ASP A 136 -13.33 -16.14 -1.74
CA ASP A 136 -14.75 -15.78 -1.73
C ASP A 136 -14.95 -14.26 -1.66
N CYS A 137 -14.22 -13.58 -0.81
CA CYS A 137 -14.31 -12.12 -0.66
C CYS A 137 -13.18 -11.36 -1.38
N ARG A 138 -12.21 -12.05 -1.95
CA ARG A 138 -11.05 -11.46 -2.65
C ARG A 138 -10.33 -10.40 -1.83
N GLY A 139 -10.19 -10.65 -0.55
CA GLY A 139 -9.47 -9.76 0.37
C GLY A 139 -10.31 -8.71 1.08
N THR A 140 -11.55 -8.48 0.66
CA THR A 140 -12.41 -7.45 1.26
C THR A 140 -12.95 -7.80 2.64
N GLY A 141 -12.95 -9.07 3.01
CA GLY A 141 -13.55 -9.56 4.25
C GLY A 141 -15.09 -9.54 4.27
N LYS A 142 -15.71 -9.00 3.22
CA LYS A 142 -17.18 -8.86 3.11
C LYS A 142 -17.68 -9.48 1.81
N ILE A 143 -18.91 -9.97 1.83
CA ILE A 143 -19.57 -10.53 0.65
C ILE A 143 -20.85 -9.74 0.40
N VAL A 144 -21.04 -9.33 -0.83
CA VAL A 144 -22.26 -8.66 -1.30
C VAL A 144 -23.15 -9.71 -1.95
N LYS A 145 -24.31 -10.01 -1.34
CA LYS A 145 -25.30 -10.95 -1.92
C LYS A 145 -26.01 -10.33 -3.12
N GLU A 146 -26.54 -9.13 -2.94
CA GLU A 146 -27.19 -8.37 -3.99
C GLU A 146 -26.31 -7.22 -4.43
N LYS A 147 -25.81 -7.27 -5.65
CA LYS A 147 -24.92 -6.26 -6.20
C LYS A 147 -25.69 -4.98 -6.56
N CYS A 148 -25.09 -3.83 -6.32
CA CYS A 148 -25.62 -2.57 -6.80
C CYS A 148 -25.67 -2.58 -8.34
N PRO A 149 -26.81 -2.20 -8.96
CA PRO A 149 -26.97 -2.24 -10.40
C PRO A 149 -26.07 -1.25 -11.15
N ASP A 150 -25.68 -0.15 -10.51
CA ASP A 150 -24.89 0.90 -11.17
C ASP A 150 -23.39 0.61 -11.18
N CYS A 151 -22.87 0.05 -10.10
CA CYS A 151 -21.45 -0.27 -9.97
C CYS A 151 -21.14 -1.77 -10.07
N TYR A 152 -22.15 -2.62 -10.26
CA TYR A 152 -22.00 -4.07 -10.36
C TYR A 152 -21.22 -4.73 -9.22
N GLY A 153 -21.32 -4.14 -8.03
CA GLY A 153 -20.68 -4.66 -6.83
C GLY A 153 -19.28 -4.10 -6.54
N THR A 154 -18.76 -3.22 -7.40
CA THR A 154 -17.43 -2.61 -7.19
C THR A 154 -17.42 -1.50 -6.14
N GLY A 155 -18.58 -0.87 -5.91
CA GLY A 155 -18.68 0.31 -5.05
C GLY A 155 -18.28 1.61 -5.72
N TYR A 156 -17.69 1.56 -6.91
CA TYR A 156 -17.13 2.73 -7.62
C TYR A 156 -17.63 2.77 -9.06
N ILE A 157 -17.74 3.97 -9.59
CA ILE A 157 -18.06 4.27 -11.00
C ILE A 157 -16.97 5.12 -11.61
N SER A 158 -16.70 4.92 -12.90
CA SER A 158 -15.75 5.74 -13.64
C SER A 158 -16.46 6.96 -14.21
N SER A 159 -15.98 8.16 -13.85
CA SER A 159 -16.49 9.42 -14.37
C SER A 159 -15.38 10.26 -14.99
N LYS A 160 -15.68 10.94 -16.10
CA LYS A 160 -14.77 11.92 -16.70
C LYS A 160 -14.90 13.23 -15.94
N LYS A 161 -13.81 13.71 -15.41
CA LYS A 161 -13.73 14.99 -14.69
C LYS A 161 -12.72 15.91 -15.33
N LYS A 162 -13.09 17.17 -15.41
CA LYS A 162 -12.20 18.27 -15.80
C LYS A 162 -11.58 18.84 -14.53
N ILE A 163 -10.26 18.88 -14.49
CA ILE A 163 -9.49 19.40 -13.37
C ILE A 163 -8.67 20.57 -13.88
N GLN A 164 -8.86 21.73 -13.27
CA GLN A 164 -8.02 22.89 -13.53
C GLN A 164 -6.69 22.72 -12.76
N VAL A 165 -5.60 22.87 -13.49
CA VAL A 165 -4.25 22.78 -12.95
C VAL A 165 -3.56 24.09 -13.16
N LYS A 166 -3.16 24.72 -12.06
CA LYS A 166 -2.37 25.94 -12.09
C LYS A 166 -0.89 25.58 -12.16
N ILE A 167 -0.27 25.96 -13.25
CA ILE A 167 1.14 25.74 -13.53
C ILE A 167 1.90 27.02 -13.17
N PRO A 168 2.83 26.98 -12.20
CA PRO A 168 3.58 28.17 -11.83
C PRO A 168 4.58 28.58 -12.92
N ALA A 169 4.92 29.85 -12.90
CA ALA A 169 5.97 30.41 -13.77
C ALA A 169 7.35 29.81 -13.43
N GLY A 170 8.17 29.60 -14.46
CA GLY A 170 9.51 29.07 -14.30
C GLY A 170 9.59 27.56 -14.08
N ILE A 171 8.59 26.82 -14.54
CA ILE A 171 8.57 25.36 -14.43
C ILE A 171 9.48 24.72 -15.48
N ASP A 172 10.26 23.71 -15.05
CA ASP A 172 11.11 22.94 -15.95
C ASP A 172 10.44 21.68 -16.49
N ASN A 173 11.01 21.13 -17.56
CA ASN A 173 10.54 19.89 -18.14
C ASN A 173 10.73 18.73 -17.15
N GLY A 174 9.66 17.92 -17.00
CA GLY A 174 9.67 16.77 -16.11
C GLY A 174 9.36 17.08 -14.64
N GLN A 175 9.17 18.33 -14.28
CA GLN A 175 8.67 18.68 -12.94
C GLN A 175 7.23 18.21 -12.75
N SER A 176 6.88 17.87 -11.52
CA SER A 176 5.55 17.37 -11.17
C SER A 176 4.87 18.31 -10.17
N ILE A 177 3.63 18.66 -10.48
CA ILE A 177 2.75 19.42 -9.60
C ILE A 177 1.79 18.44 -8.91
N ARG A 178 1.72 18.50 -7.59
CA ARG A 178 0.82 17.67 -6.79
C ARG A 178 -0.48 18.39 -6.50
N ILE A 179 -1.58 17.74 -6.84
CA ILE A 179 -2.93 18.21 -6.53
C ILE A 179 -3.54 17.21 -5.52
N ALA A 180 -3.72 17.68 -4.30
CA ALA A 180 -4.18 16.84 -3.20
C ALA A 180 -5.61 16.34 -3.42
N GLY A 181 -5.86 15.06 -3.08
CA GLY A 181 -7.19 14.47 -3.09
C GLY A 181 -7.83 14.28 -4.48
N LYS A 182 -7.06 14.41 -5.57
CA LYS A 182 -7.54 14.19 -6.94
C LYS A 182 -7.06 12.86 -7.56
N GLY A 183 -6.54 11.97 -6.72
CA GLY A 183 -6.19 10.60 -7.09
C GLY A 183 -7.37 9.63 -7.03
N GLU A 184 -7.06 8.32 -6.98
CA GLU A 184 -8.08 7.29 -6.80
C GLU A 184 -8.74 7.36 -5.41
N PRO A 185 -9.99 6.90 -5.26
CA PRO A 185 -10.64 6.81 -3.96
C PRO A 185 -9.93 5.80 -3.07
N GLY A 186 -9.90 6.07 -1.77
CA GLY A 186 -9.44 5.10 -0.79
C GLY A 186 -10.41 3.95 -0.61
N THR A 187 -9.99 2.91 0.05
CA THR A 187 -10.82 1.77 0.42
C THR A 187 -11.14 1.77 1.90
N ASN A 188 -12.26 1.19 2.28
CA ASN A 188 -12.73 1.11 3.68
C ASN A 188 -12.79 2.45 4.42
N GLY A 189 -13.19 3.52 3.74
CA GLY A 189 -13.25 4.87 4.33
C GLY A 189 -11.91 5.60 4.37
N GLY A 190 -10.90 5.12 3.62
CA GLY A 190 -9.62 5.81 3.48
C GLY A 190 -9.71 7.05 2.60
N GLU A 191 -8.78 7.96 2.77
CA GLU A 191 -8.69 9.19 1.97
C GLU A 191 -8.35 8.91 0.51
N ARG A 192 -8.72 9.81 -0.37
CA ARG A 192 -8.29 9.76 -1.77
C ARG A 192 -6.78 9.95 -1.89
N GLY A 193 -6.20 9.38 -2.94
CA GLY A 193 -4.83 9.68 -3.34
C GLY A 193 -4.70 11.08 -3.95
N ASP A 194 -3.51 11.41 -4.41
CA ASP A 194 -3.19 12.68 -5.05
C ASP A 194 -3.03 12.50 -6.56
N LEU A 195 -3.20 13.59 -7.29
CA LEU A 195 -2.89 13.66 -8.72
C LEU A 195 -1.54 14.36 -8.88
N LEU A 196 -0.63 13.71 -9.60
CA LEU A 196 0.66 14.25 -10.01
C LEU A 196 0.59 14.57 -11.51
N VAL A 197 0.79 15.83 -11.83
CA VAL A 197 0.75 16.35 -13.20
C VAL A 197 2.14 16.77 -13.62
#